data_2e8a427b6b5c4d57f6a209bb3c1899a6
#
_entry.id   2e8a427b6b5c4d57f6a209bb3c1899a6
#
_cell.length_a   1.000
_cell.length_b   1.000
_cell.length_c   1.000
_cell.angle_alpha   90.00
_cell.angle_beta   90.00
_cell.angle_gamma   90.00
#
_symmetry.space_group_name_H-M   'P 1'
#
loop_
_entity.id
_entity.type
_entity.pdbx_description
1 polymer ?
#
loop_
_entity_poly.entity_id
_entity_poly.type
_entity_poly.pdbx_seq_one_letter_code
_entity_poly.pdbx_strand_id
1 'polypeptide(L)'
;MSEEQLYANRRRSGTRGFSWILALVFVLLGISFFVPTNYYVSRPGSAIELGPMIQVEGGKKDETGSFMLTTVRMGEANLPWYWYAKMAQDVELLPKELVVSKGEDSEDFIRREQAVMDHSQKIAEAVAFRLAGFEVKIEKQGVWVMGTLEGFPAHKTLQIGDVITYVDGVRTSEAKDLLTALSAKKAGDQVEITYTRDGQEAKTMLTLEPLPESKSVGIGVRPDNKQEIIIPKEVTIASQGIGGPSAGLMMTLEIYDQLNTKTDLTKGYKIAGTGTISLDGKVGRIGGINLKVIAADKAGAEIFFAPQDTPDTSSNYEEALATAKRIGTSMKVIPIKTVEEAITYLNGQKPKST
;
A
#
# COMPACT_ATOMS: atom_id res chain seq x y z
N MET A 1 -8.94 74.45 13.01
CA MET A 1 -8.91 72.95 13.06
C MET A 1 -7.99 72.66 14.22
N SER A 2 -8.54 72.09 15.30
CA SER A 2 -7.79 71.81 16.53
C SER A 2 -6.82 70.63 16.37
N GLU A 3 -5.68 70.69 17.06
CA GLU A 3 -4.69 69.58 17.04
C GLU A 3 -5.30 68.24 17.35
N GLU A 4 -6.34 68.19 18.20
CA GLU A 4 -7.09 66.92 18.49
C GLU A 4 -7.78 66.33 17.27
N GLN A 5 -8.25 67.12 16.31
CA GLN A 5 -8.85 66.59 15.07
C GLN A 5 -7.80 66.00 14.11
N LEU A 6 -6.58 66.52 14.15
CA LEU A 6 -5.46 65.94 13.39
C LEU A 6 -4.97 64.64 13.97
N TYR A 7 -4.95 64.44 15.28
CA TYR A 7 -4.60 63.21 15.96
C TYR A 7 -5.66 62.12 15.79
N ALA A 8 -6.94 62.45 15.83
CA ALA A 8 -8.06 61.51 15.61
C ALA A 8 -8.11 60.98 14.18
N ASN A 9 -7.78 61.81 13.19
CA ASN A 9 -7.74 61.42 11.77
C ASN A 9 -6.52 60.49 11.45
N ARG A 10 -5.39 60.70 12.14
CA ARG A 10 -4.19 59.86 11.97
C ARG A 10 -4.38 58.45 12.52
N ARG A 11 -5.13 58.28 13.65
CA ARG A 11 -5.47 56.97 14.24
C ARG A 11 -6.48 56.19 13.38
N ARG A 12 -7.46 56.83 12.75
CA ARG A 12 -8.46 56.17 11.88
C ARG A 12 -7.91 55.72 10.55
N SER A 13 -6.86 56.30 10.04
CA SER A 13 -6.20 55.91 8.77
C SER A 13 -5.36 54.67 8.96
N GLY A 14 -4.66 54.51 10.10
CA GLY A 14 -3.83 53.33 10.38
C GLY A 14 -4.64 52.03 10.56
N THR A 15 -5.80 52.10 11.23
CA THR A 15 -6.66 50.95 11.47
C THR A 15 -7.36 50.45 10.19
N ARG A 16 -7.75 51.37 9.29
CA ARG A 16 -8.33 50.98 7.99
C ARG A 16 -7.33 50.25 7.09
N GLY A 17 -6.09 50.76 6.99
CA GLY A 17 -5.02 50.09 6.22
C GLY A 17 -4.69 48.70 6.78
N PHE A 18 -4.61 48.56 8.09
CA PHE A 18 -4.36 47.27 8.74
C PHE A 18 -5.48 46.27 8.47
N SER A 19 -6.76 46.69 8.51
CA SER A 19 -7.91 45.82 8.21
C SER A 19 -7.92 45.31 6.77
N TRP A 20 -7.53 46.16 5.79
CA TRP A 20 -7.41 45.75 4.39
C TRP A 20 -6.25 44.75 4.16
N ILE A 21 -5.12 44.93 4.84
CA ILE A 21 -3.99 44.01 4.79
C ILE A 21 -4.42 42.64 5.37
N LEU A 22 -5.12 42.66 6.52
CA LEU A 22 -5.62 41.43 7.15
C LEU A 22 -6.61 40.70 6.23
N ALA A 23 -7.55 41.43 5.62
CA ALA A 23 -8.49 40.85 4.65
C ALA A 23 -7.77 40.24 3.45
N LEU A 24 -6.76 40.93 2.90
CA LEU A 24 -5.95 40.41 1.80
C LEU A 24 -5.20 39.16 2.18
N VAL A 25 -4.61 39.09 3.39
CA VAL A 25 -3.93 37.89 3.90
C VAL A 25 -4.92 36.72 4.02
N PHE A 26 -6.14 36.94 4.53
CA PHE A 26 -7.16 35.89 4.59
C PHE A 26 -7.59 35.41 3.20
N VAL A 27 -7.72 36.31 2.23
CA VAL A 27 -8.04 35.94 0.85
C VAL A 27 -6.89 35.13 0.23
N LEU A 28 -5.65 35.55 0.40
CA LEU A 28 -4.48 34.80 -0.10
C LEU A 28 -4.33 33.44 0.56
N LEU A 29 -4.58 33.35 1.87
CA LEU A 29 -4.65 32.07 2.59
C LEU A 29 -5.78 31.20 2.02
N GLY A 30 -6.96 31.73 1.79
CA GLY A 30 -8.06 31.00 1.16
C GLY A 30 -7.69 30.45 -0.22
N ILE A 31 -7.08 31.28 -1.07
CA ILE A 31 -6.62 30.89 -2.40
C ILE A 31 -5.54 29.80 -2.32
N SER A 32 -4.64 29.87 -1.33
CA SER A 32 -3.56 28.89 -1.18
C SER A 32 -4.04 27.46 -0.99
N PHE A 33 -5.25 27.23 -0.47
CA PHE A 33 -5.86 25.89 -0.36
C PHE A 33 -6.20 25.28 -1.71
N PHE A 34 -6.37 26.06 -2.75
CA PHE A 34 -6.65 25.61 -4.12
C PHE A 34 -5.40 25.53 -5.00
N VAL A 35 -4.23 25.91 -4.47
CA VAL A 35 -2.96 25.82 -5.21
C VAL A 35 -2.39 24.41 -5.01
N PRO A 36 -2.40 23.55 -6.06
CA PRO A 36 -1.82 22.21 -5.99
C PRO A 36 -0.29 22.30 -5.95
N THR A 37 0.33 21.27 -5.40
CA THR A 37 1.78 21.09 -5.44
C THR A 37 2.13 19.77 -6.14
N ASN A 38 3.42 19.56 -6.48
CA ASN A 38 3.89 18.29 -7.04
C ASN A 38 4.19 17.25 -5.95
N TYR A 39 3.42 17.27 -4.85
CA TYR A 39 3.62 16.37 -3.72
C TYR A 39 2.31 15.73 -3.28
N TYR A 40 2.43 14.51 -2.75
CA TYR A 40 1.43 13.90 -1.89
C TYR A 40 1.83 14.12 -0.43
N VAL A 41 0.83 14.28 0.41
CA VAL A 41 0.99 14.29 1.86
C VAL A 41 0.52 12.96 2.41
N SER A 42 1.37 12.32 3.22
CA SER A 42 1.04 11.09 3.95
C SER A 42 1.06 11.36 5.44
N ARG A 43 0.06 10.83 6.16
CA ARG A 43 -0.14 11.05 7.60
C ARG A 43 -0.65 9.77 8.27
N PRO A 44 -0.54 9.63 9.60
CA PRO A 44 -1.08 8.47 10.30
C PRO A 44 -2.55 8.24 9.97
N GLY A 45 -2.87 7.01 9.60
CA GLY A 45 -4.21 6.54 9.35
C GLY A 45 -4.85 5.98 10.61
N SER A 46 -5.36 4.75 10.51
CA SER A 46 -6.01 4.02 11.60
C SER A 46 -5.41 2.62 11.71
N ALA A 47 -5.46 2.05 12.91
CA ALA A 47 -5.38 0.61 13.07
C ALA A 47 -6.82 0.07 13.13
N ILE A 48 -7.12 -0.95 12.35
CA ILE A 48 -8.47 -1.48 12.13
C ILE A 48 -8.44 -2.96 12.48
N GLU A 49 -9.34 -3.39 13.35
CA GLU A 49 -9.48 -4.79 13.75
C GLU A 49 -9.94 -5.64 12.56
N LEU A 50 -9.27 -6.79 12.37
CA LEU A 50 -9.49 -7.67 11.24
C LEU A 50 -10.63 -8.67 11.48
N GLY A 51 -10.89 -9.07 12.72
CA GLY A 51 -11.96 -10.01 13.05
C GLY A 51 -13.34 -9.63 12.50
N PRO A 52 -13.79 -8.36 12.58
CA PRO A 52 -15.03 -7.92 11.94
C PRO A 52 -14.97 -7.86 10.41
N MET A 53 -13.77 -7.71 9.83
CA MET A 53 -13.56 -7.55 8.39
C MET A 53 -13.42 -8.87 7.66
N ILE A 54 -12.89 -9.90 8.32
CA ILE A 54 -12.56 -11.19 7.74
C ILE A 54 -13.46 -12.28 8.34
N GLN A 55 -14.07 -13.08 7.47
CA GLN A 55 -14.87 -14.23 7.86
C GLN A 55 -14.44 -15.45 7.05
N VAL A 56 -13.98 -16.47 7.75
CA VAL A 56 -13.65 -17.78 7.16
C VAL A 56 -14.84 -18.70 7.41
N GLU A 57 -15.28 -19.44 6.40
CA GLU A 57 -16.34 -20.44 6.54
C GLU A 57 -15.99 -21.49 7.59
N GLY A 58 -16.82 -21.60 8.65
CA GLY A 58 -16.55 -22.47 9.80
C GLY A 58 -15.36 -22.07 10.64
N GLY A 59 -14.90 -20.82 10.50
CA GLY A 59 -13.81 -20.27 11.30
C GLY A 59 -14.25 -19.88 12.71
N LYS A 60 -13.30 -19.89 13.62
CA LYS A 60 -13.46 -19.42 15.00
C LYS A 60 -13.37 -17.88 15.03
N LYS A 61 -14.02 -17.24 15.98
CA LYS A 61 -13.85 -15.81 16.28
C LYS A 61 -13.20 -15.64 17.65
N ASP A 62 -12.22 -14.75 17.73
CA ASP A 62 -11.62 -14.38 19.01
C ASP A 62 -12.58 -13.53 19.84
N GLU A 63 -12.59 -13.78 21.16
CA GLU A 63 -13.45 -13.05 22.07
C GLU A 63 -12.71 -11.93 22.83
N THR A 64 -11.38 -12.02 22.98
CA THR A 64 -10.63 -11.17 23.91
C THR A 64 -9.45 -10.42 23.32
N GLY A 65 -8.82 -10.91 22.25
CA GLY A 65 -7.73 -10.27 21.55
C GLY A 65 -8.13 -9.80 20.17
N SER A 66 -7.22 -9.17 19.43
CA SER A 66 -7.47 -8.80 18.04
C SER A 66 -6.19 -8.63 17.23
N PHE A 67 -6.25 -9.02 15.97
CA PHE A 67 -5.30 -8.58 14.96
C PHE A 67 -5.79 -7.30 14.30
N MET A 68 -4.88 -6.35 14.08
CA MET A 68 -5.19 -5.07 13.44
C MET A 68 -4.26 -4.82 12.25
N LEU A 69 -4.82 -4.49 11.11
CA LEU A 69 -4.07 -3.85 10.02
C LEU A 69 -3.86 -2.37 10.31
N THR A 70 -2.79 -1.79 9.77
CA THR A 70 -2.50 -0.36 9.90
C THR A 70 -2.50 0.33 8.55
N THR A 71 -3.09 1.52 8.51
CA THR A 71 -3.21 2.33 7.30
C THR A 71 -2.44 3.64 7.41
N VAL A 72 -2.15 4.24 6.28
CA VAL A 72 -1.77 5.65 6.14
C VAL A 72 -2.88 6.40 5.40
N ARG A 73 -3.04 7.68 5.68
CA ARG A 73 -3.92 8.56 4.90
C ARG A 73 -3.07 9.35 3.94
N MET A 74 -3.31 9.18 2.65
CA MET A 74 -2.58 9.85 1.61
C MET A 74 -3.53 10.74 0.80
N GLY A 75 -3.03 11.89 0.33
CA GLY A 75 -3.77 12.79 -0.55
C GLY A 75 -2.83 13.80 -1.22
N GLU A 76 -3.29 14.44 -2.29
CA GLU A 76 -2.53 15.50 -2.94
C GLU A 76 -2.30 16.67 -1.98
N ALA A 77 -1.07 17.15 -1.93
CA ALA A 77 -0.70 18.27 -1.08
C ALA A 77 -0.99 19.60 -1.78
N ASN A 78 -1.83 20.45 -1.17
CA ASN A 78 -1.91 21.87 -1.51
C ASN A 78 -0.83 22.68 -0.76
N LEU A 79 -0.71 23.96 -1.05
CA LEU A 79 0.33 24.81 -0.49
C LEU A 79 0.35 24.83 1.06
N PRO A 80 -0.78 24.96 1.79
CA PRO A 80 -0.81 24.83 3.25
C PRO A 80 -0.33 23.50 3.78
N TRP A 81 -0.77 22.39 3.16
CA TRP A 81 -0.31 21.04 3.54
C TRP A 81 1.18 20.85 3.30
N TYR A 82 1.71 21.41 2.20
CA TYR A 82 3.14 21.37 1.92
C TYR A 82 3.97 22.03 3.03
N TRP A 83 3.59 23.25 3.44
CA TRP A 83 4.30 23.94 4.51
C TRP A 83 4.11 23.31 5.87
N TYR A 84 2.88 22.82 6.17
CA TYR A 84 2.63 22.10 7.41
C TYR A 84 3.50 20.85 7.53
N ALA A 85 3.59 20.05 6.48
CA ALA A 85 4.39 18.84 6.45
C ALA A 85 5.90 19.10 6.60
N LYS A 86 6.39 20.26 6.18
CA LYS A 86 7.79 20.66 6.42
C LYS A 86 8.12 20.93 7.88
N MET A 87 7.12 21.23 8.71
CA MET A 87 7.28 21.51 10.13
C MET A 87 6.81 20.37 11.03
N ALA A 88 5.89 19.53 10.56
CA ALA A 88 5.31 18.43 11.32
C ALA A 88 6.20 17.17 11.23
N GLN A 89 6.42 16.51 12.37
CA GLN A 89 7.23 15.28 12.44
C GLN A 89 6.48 14.02 11.98
N ASP A 90 5.14 14.05 12.03
CA ASP A 90 4.28 12.90 11.76
C ASP A 90 3.50 13.06 10.45
N VAL A 91 4.08 13.79 9.51
CA VAL A 91 3.55 14.00 8.16
C VAL A 91 4.70 13.94 7.17
N GLU A 92 4.54 13.13 6.14
CA GLU A 92 5.54 12.95 5.08
C GLU A 92 5.09 13.61 3.79
N LEU A 93 6.05 14.23 3.11
CA LEU A 93 5.88 14.73 1.74
C LEU A 93 6.54 13.75 0.77
N LEU A 94 5.74 13.20 -0.12
CA LEU A 94 6.19 12.28 -1.16
C LEU A 94 6.09 13.00 -2.52
N PRO A 95 7.17 13.09 -3.31
CA PRO A 95 7.08 13.58 -4.69
C PRO A 95 6.03 12.80 -5.48
N LYS A 96 5.21 13.52 -6.28
CA LYS A 96 4.10 12.90 -7.03
C LYS A 96 4.58 11.74 -7.91
N GLU A 97 5.75 11.86 -8.51
CA GLU A 97 6.40 10.84 -9.36
C GLU A 97 6.80 9.54 -8.64
N LEU A 98 6.88 9.55 -7.30
CA LEU A 98 7.12 8.34 -6.50
C LEU A 98 5.83 7.61 -6.11
N VAL A 99 4.69 8.28 -6.20
CA VAL A 99 3.38 7.76 -5.78
C VAL A 99 2.56 7.33 -7.00
N VAL A 100 2.50 8.21 -7.99
CA VAL A 100 1.69 8.05 -9.20
C VAL A 100 2.62 7.85 -10.37
N SER A 101 2.35 6.85 -11.20
CA SER A 101 3.12 6.61 -12.41
C SER A 101 2.91 7.75 -13.41
N LYS A 102 3.92 8.02 -14.24
CA LYS A 102 3.81 9.06 -15.25
C LYS A 102 2.65 8.74 -16.21
N GLY A 103 1.71 9.67 -16.35
CA GLY A 103 0.50 9.49 -17.15
C GLY A 103 -0.67 8.81 -16.43
N GLU A 104 -0.49 8.36 -15.19
CA GLU A 104 -1.55 7.77 -14.34
C GLU A 104 -2.38 8.90 -13.71
N ASP A 105 -3.68 8.84 -13.82
CA ASP A 105 -4.59 9.75 -13.12
C ASP A 105 -5.00 9.20 -11.74
N SER A 106 -5.79 9.97 -11.00
CA SER A 106 -6.21 9.59 -9.65
C SER A 106 -7.14 8.37 -9.63
N GLU A 107 -7.93 8.14 -10.67
CA GLU A 107 -8.81 6.97 -10.77
C GLU A 107 -8.01 5.71 -11.06
N ASP A 108 -7.05 5.79 -11.97
CA ASP A 108 -6.13 4.69 -12.28
C ASP A 108 -5.28 4.31 -11.07
N PHE A 109 -4.79 5.31 -10.32
CA PHE A 109 -4.08 5.09 -9.06
C PHE A 109 -4.94 4.31 -8.05
N ILE A 110 -6.19 4.75 -7.81
CA ILE A 110 -7.11 4.07 -6.89
C ILE A 110 -7.39 2.64 -7.37
N ARG A 111 -7.65 2.46 -8.66
CA ARG A 111 -7.91 1.15 -9.27
C ARG A 111 -6.73 0.21 -9.11
N ARG A 112 -5.51 0.71 -9.33
CA ARG A 112 -4.29 -0.06 -9.12
C ARG A 112 -4.10 -0.46 -7.66
N GLU A 113 -4.28 0.46 -6.72
CA GLU A 113 -4.13 0.17 -5.28
C GLU A 113 -5.18 -0.86 -4.79
N GLN A 114 -6.41 -0.81 -5.32
CA GLN A 114 -7.44 -1.80 -5.04
C GLN A 114 -7.06 -3.17 -5.61
N ALA A 115 -6.63 -3.24 -6.87
CA ALA A 115 -6.23 -4.48 -7.51
C ALA A 115 -5.03 -5.16 -6.79
N VAL A 116 -4.07 -4.36 -6.32
CA VAL A 116 -2.94 -4.86 -5.52
C VAL A 116 -3.40 -5.36 -4.15
N MET A 117 -4.39 -4.70 -3.52
CA MET A 117 -4.99 -5.18 -2.27
C MET A 117 -5.70 -6.52 -2.49
N ASP A 118 -6.53 -6.65 -3.53
CA ASP A 118 -7.24 -7.89 -3.84
C ASP A 118 -6.27 -9.06 -4.08
N HIS A 119 -5.17 -8.79 -4.80
CA HIS A 119 -4.11 -9.77 -4.99
C HIS A 119 -3.45 -10.17 -3.67
N SER A 120 -3.14 -9.20 -2.81
CA SER A 120 -2.55 -9.44 -1.48
C SER A 120 -3.48 -10.27 -0.59
N GLN A 121 -4.80 -10.06 -0.66
CA GLN A 121 -5.79 -10.90 0.05
C GLN A 121 -5.74 -12.35 -0.41
N LYS A 122 -5.69 -12.58 -1.73
CA LYS A 122 -5.60 -13.96 -2.27
C LYS A 122 -4.32 -14.66 -1.85
N ILE A 123 -3.19 -13.96 -1.80
CA ILE A 123 -1.94 -14.52 -1.28
C ILE A 123 -2.07 -14.82 0.22
N ALA A 124 -2.65 -13.91 1.00
CA ALA A 124 -2.87 -14.12 2.44
C ALA A 124 -3.75 -15.35 2.72
N GLU A 125 -4.85 -15.52 1.96
CA GLU A 125 -5.69 -16.70 1.99
C GLU A 125 -4.86 -17.97 1.72
N ALA A 126 -4.09 -17.99 0.61
CA ALA A 126 -3.29 -19.17 0.24
C ALA A 126 -2.28 -19.56 1.31
N VAL A 127 -1.57 -18.56 1.87
CA VAL A 127 -0.56 -18.80 2.90
C VAL A 127 -1.21 -19.30 4.19
N ALA A 128 -2.29 -18.66 4.64
CA ALA A 128 -2.99 -19.04 5.86
C ALA A 128 -3.55 -20.48 5.77
N PHE A 129 -4.18 -20.83 4.64
CA PHE A 129 -4.71 -22.18 4.44
C PHE A 129 -3.61 -23.26 4.42
N ARG A 130 -2.47 -22.98 3.77
CA ARG A 130 -1.31 -23.90 3.81
C ARG A 130 -0.76 -24.09 5.21
N LEU A 131 -0.62 -23.00 5.98
CA LEU A 131 -0.16 -23.06 7.37
C LEU A 131 -1.12 -23.86 8.27
N ALA A 132 -2.42 -23.77 7.98
CA ALA A 132 -3.44 -24.55 8.65
C ALA A 132 -3.53 -26.02 8.16
N GLY A 133 -2.68 -26.43 7.21
CA GLY A 133 -2.60 -27.80 6.71
C GLY A 133 -3.58 -28.16 5.60
N PHE A 134 -4.23 -27.17 4.98
CA PHE A 134 -5.13 -27.38 3.84
C PHE A 134 -4.37 -27.41 2.51
N GLU A 135 -4.89 -28.17 1.57
CA GLU A 135 -4.40 -28.15 0.18
C GLU A 135 -4.87 -26.85 -0.51
N VAL A 136 -3.94 -26.17 -1.14
CA VAL A 136 -4.20 -24.96 -1.92
C VAL A 136 -3.69 -25.18 -3.34
N LYS A 137 -4.56 -25.03 -4.33
CA LYS A 137 -4.16 -25.08 -5.74
C LYS A 137 -3.88 -23.67 -6.25
N ILE A 138 -2.81 -23.54 -7.02
CA ILE A 138 -2.43 -22.28 -7.67
C ILE A 138 -2.31 -22.55 -9.16
N GLU A 139 -3.18 -21.90 -9.92
CA GLU A 139 -3.18 -21.97 -11.36
C GLU A 139 -2.63 -20.68 -11.96
N LYS A 140 -1.57 -20.81 -12.76
CA LYS A 140 -0.94 -19.67 -13.43
C LYS A 140 -1.83 -19.24 -14.60
N GLN A 141 -2.32 -18.02 -14.56
CA GLN A 141 -3.27 -17.48 -15.55
C GLN A 141 -2.56 -16.69 -16.66
N GLY A 142 -1.38 -16.11 -16.36
CA GLY A 142 -0.64 -15.28 -17.30
C GLY A 142 0.15 -14.17 -16.62
N VAL A 143 0.45 -13.13 -17.38
CA VAL A 143 1.20 -11.96 -16.90
C VAL A 143 0.26 -10.77 -16.74
N TRP A 144 0.12 -10.32 -15.52
CA TRP A 144 -0.71 -9.18 -15.17
C TRP A 144 -0.01 -7.86 -15.53
N VAL A 145 -0.68 -6.98 -16.24
CA VAL A 145 -0.21 -5.63 -16.53
C VAL A 145 -0.55 -4.72 -15.35
N MET A 146 0.44 -4.45 -14.50
CA MET A 146 0.33 -3.58 -13.33
C MET A 146 0.52 -2.10 -13.66
N GLY A 147 0.95 -1.80 -14.86
CA GLY A 147 1.16 -0.46 -15.37
C GLY A 147 1.88 -0.47 -16.70
N THR A 148 1.86 0.67 -17.37
CA THR A 148 2.57 0.90 -18.63
C THR A 148 3.47 2.11 -18.52
N LEU A 149 4.56 2.12 -19.29
CA LEU A 149 5.49 3.25 -19.35
C LEU A 149 5.05 4.21 -20.45
N GLU A 150 4.90 5.49 -20.10
CA GLU A 150 4.58 6.54 -21.09
C GLU A 150 5.67 6.61 -22.17
N GLY A 151 5.23 6.77 -23.43
CA GLY A 151 6.10 6.76 -24.60
C GLY A 151 6.39 5.37 -25.17
N PHE A 152 6.04 4.30 -24.46
CA PHE A 152 6.21 2.92 -24.94
C PHE A 152 4.97 2.41 -25.69
N PRO A 153 5.16 1.42 -26.58
CA PRO A 153 4.07 0.89 -27.42
C PRO A 153 2.88 0.34 -26.61
N ALA A 154 3.14 -0.34 -25.48
CA ALA A 154 2.09 -0.88 -24.64
C ALA A 154 1.17 0.20 -24.04
N HIS A 155 1.68 1.41 -23.77
CA HIS A 155 0.90 2.48 -23.16
C HIS A 155 -0.34 2.93 -23.98
N LYS A 156 -0.31 2.71 -25.30
CA LYS A 156 -1.41 3.07 -26.20
C LYS A 156 -2.47 1.98 -26.32
N THR A 157 -2.16 0.75 -25.95
CA THR A 157 -3.00 -0.43 -26.27
C THR A 157 -3.34 -1.28 -25.06
N LEU A 158 -2.40 -1.47 -24.14
CA LEU A 158 -2.63 -2.24 -22.92
C LEU A 158 -3.03 -1.32 -21.76
N GLN A 159 -3.84 -1.86 -20.87
CA GLN A 159 -4.34 -1.18 -19.67
C GLN A 159 -3.95 -1.94 -18.41
N ILE A 160 -3.95 -1.24 -17.28
CA ILE A 160 -3.83 -1.87 -15.97
C ILE A 160 -4.96 -2.88 -15.80
N GLY A 161 -4.62 -4.11 -15.43
CA GLY A 161 -5.59 -5.19 -15.28
C GLY A 161 -5.61 -6.19 -16.43
N ASP A 162 -5.07 -5.85 -17.60
CA ASP A 162 -4.91 -6.81 -18.70
C ASP A 162 -4.03 -7.99 -18.27
N VAL A 163 -4.32 -9.18 -18.80
CA VAL A 163 -3.53 -10.39 -18.54
C VAL A 163 -2.96 -10.89 -19.88
N ILE A 164 -1.65 -10.75 -20.05
CA ILE A 164 -0.94 -11.29 -21.23
C ILE A 164 -0.86 -12.81 -21.09
N THR A 165 -1.36 -13.53 -22.08
CA THR A 165 -1.45 -15.00 -22.10
C THR A 165 -0.54 -15.65 -23.13
N TYR A 166 -0.21 -14.95 -24.24
CA TYR A 166 0.72 -15.44 -25.25
C TYR A 166 1.58 -14.31 -25.81
N VAL A 167 2.80 -14.66 -26.20
CA VAL A 167 3.73 -13.82 -26.98
C VAL A 167 4.13 -14.61 -28.21
N ASP A 168 3.85 -14.09 -29.43
CA ASP A 168 4.09 -14.76 -30.72
C ASP A 168 3.53 -16.19 -30.77
N GLY A 169 2.35 -16.41 -30.20
CA GLY A 169 1.68 -17.71 -30.12
C GLY A 169 2.26 -18.67 -29.08
N VAL A 170 3.30 -18.28 -28.34
CA VAL A 170 3.87 -19.06 -27.24
C VAL A 170 3.17 -18.68 -25.93
N ARG A 171 2.67 -19.66 -25.18
CA ARG A 171 1.97 -19.44 -23.90
C ARG A 171 2.90 -18.78 -22.89
N THR A 172 2.40 -17.74 -22.26
CA THR A 172 3.08 -16.93 -21.25
C THR A 172 2.28 -17.08 -19.95
N SER A 173 2.77 -17.89 -19.04
CA SER A 173 2.06 -18.27 -17.81
C SER A 173 2.47 -17.41 -16.59
N GLU A 174 3.66 -16.80 -16.65
CA GLU A 174 4.19 -15.95 -15.59
C GLU A 174 5.11 -14.86 -16.17
N ALA A 175 5.41 -13.82 -15.39
CA ALA A 175 6.23 -12.69 -15.81
C ALA A 175 7.60 -13.10 -16.37
N LYS A 176 8.20 -14.16 -15.80
CA LYS A 176 9.47 -14.71 -16.29
C LYS A 176 9.37 -15.20 -17.75
N ASP A 177 8.24 -15.80 -18.14
CA ASP A 177 8.03 -16.29 -19.51
C ASP A 177 8.02 -15.10 -20.49
N LEU A 178 7.29 -14.02 -20.14
CA LEU A 178 7.28 -12.78 -20.92
C LEU A 178 8.69 -12.20 -21.07
N LEU A 179 9.43 -12.05 -19.97
CA LEU A 179 10.79 -11.52 -20.01
C LEU A 179 11.70 -12.39 -20.86
N THR A 180 11.58 -13.71 -20.77
CA THR A 180 12.36 -14.66 -21.57
C THR A 180 12.04 -14.52 -23.05
N ALA A 181 10.75 -14.47 -23.41
CA ALA A 181 10.32 -14.32 -24.80
C ALA A 181 10.81 -13.01 -25.45
N LEU A 182 10.83 -11.92 -24.67
CA LEU A 182 11.29 -10.62 -25.17
C LEU A 182 12.82 -10.50 -25.18
N SER A 183 13.54 -11.14 -24.25
CA SER A 183 15.02 -11.05 -24.16
C SER A 183 15.76 -11.65 -25.36
N ALA A 184 15.12 -12.55 -26.12
CA ALA A 184 15.67 -13.14 -27.32
C ALA A 184 15.58 -12.23 -28.57
N LYS A 185 14.96 -11.04 -28.43
CA LYS A 185 14.63 -10.14 -29.54
C LYS A 185 15.46 -8.84 -29.47
N LYS A 186 15.30 -7.99 -30.49
CA LYS A 186 16.02 -6.71 -30.62
C LYS A 186 15.05 -5.54 -30.69
N ALA A 187 15.56 -4.35 -30.43
CA ALA A 187 14.80 -3.11 -30.64
C ALA A 187 14.38 -2.99 -32.12
N GLY A 188 13.12 -2.61 -32.33
CA GLY A 188 12.48 -2.55 -33.65
C GLY A 188 11.76 -3.84 -34.08
N ASP A 189 12.00 -4.98 -33.43
CA ASP A 189 11.24 -6.20 -33.69
C ASP A 189 9.78 -6.01 -33.28
N GLN A 190 8.86 -6.62 -34.05
CA GLN A 190 7.45 -6.67 -33.71
C GLN A 190 7.12 -7.99 -33.02
N VAL A 191 6.22 -7.91 -32.02
CA VAL A 191 5.71 -9.06 -31.29
C VAL A 191 4.18 -9.05 -31.25
N GLU A 192 3.56 -10.19 -31.50
CA GLU A 192 2.13 -10.38 -31.26
C GLU A 192 1.90 -10.68 -29.79
N ILE A 193 1.13 -9.82 -29.13
CA ILE A 193 0.69 -10.00 -27.73
C ILE A 193 -0.77 -10.41 -27.74
N THR A 194 -1.07 -11.60 -27.22
CA THR A 194 -2.43 -12.02 -26.88
C THR A 194 -2.68 -11.73 -25.42
N TYR A 195 -3.77 -11.08 -25.10
CA TYR A 195 -4.12 -10.70 -23.72
C TYR A 195 -5.63 -10.82 -23.50
N THR A 196 -6.01 -10.93 -22.23
CA THR A 196 -7.41 -10.93 -21.80
C THR A 196 -7.70 -9.64 -21.06
N ARG A 197 -8.80 -8.96 -21.43
CA ARG A 197 -9.38 -7.79 -20.78
C ARG A 197 -10.83 -8.06 -20.46
N ASP A 198 -11.25 -7.92 -19.21
CA ASP A 198 -12.63 -8.18 -18.76
C ASP A 198 -13.18 -9.54 -19.22
N GLY A 199 -12.31 -10.56 -19.22
CA GLY A 199 -12.66 -11.92 -19.66
C GLY A 199 -12.70 -12.14 -21.18
N GLN A 200 -12.42 -11.11 -21.99
CA GLN A 200 -12.39 -11.20 -23.44
C GLN A 200 -10.95 -11.22 -23.97
N GLU A 201 -10.65 -12.19 -24.83
CA GLU A 201 -9.35 -12.28 -25.50
C GLU A 201 -9.22 -11.27 -26.62
N ALA A 202 -8.06 -10.61 -26.68
CA ALA A 202 -7.71 -9.68 -27.74
C ALA A 202 -6.23 -9.85 -28.14
N LYS A 203 -5.88 -9.34 -29.33
CA LYS A 203 -4.51 -9.37 -29.86
C LYS A 203 -4.06 -8.00 -30.29
N THR A 204 -2.77 -7.74 -30.16
CA THR A 204 -2.14 -6.51 -30.62
C THR A 204 -0.70 -6.79 -31.07
N MET A 205 -0.23 -5.99 -32.05
CA MET A 205 1.18 -5.99 -32.48
C MET A 205 1.88 -4.82 -31.80
N LEU A 206 2.97 -5.11 -31.08
CA LEU A 206 3.77 -4.10 -30.40
C LEU A 206 5.22 -4.15 -30.90
N THR A 207 5.83 -2.99 -31.10
CA THR A 207 7.24 -2.86 -31.46
C THR A 207 8.08 -2.83 -30.19
N LEU A 208 9.19 -3.56 -30.13
CA LEU A 208 10.09 -3.53 -28.98
C LEU A 208 10.96 -2.28 -28.98
N GLU A 209 11.08 -1.64 -27.82
CA GLU A 209 11.93 -0.47 -27.62
C GLU A 209 12.96 -0.71 -26.49
N PRO A 210 14.13 -0.02 -26.51
CA PRO A 210 15.08 -0.09 -25.41
C PRO A 210 14.45 0.40 -24.11
N LEU A 211 14.53 -0.38 -23.04
CA LEU A 211 14.02 0.01 -21.73
C LEU A 211 14.97 1.03 -21.06
N PRO A 212 14.43 2.07 -20.40
CA PRO A 212 15.23 3.00 -19.60
C PRO A 212 16.02 2.23 -18.55
N GLU A 213 17.23 2.68 -18.30
CA GLU A 213 18.11 2.14 -17.25
C GLU A 213 18.53 0.66 -17.41
N SER A 214 18.17 0.00 -18.50
CA SER A 214 18.55 -1.37 -18.78
C SER A 214 19.09 -1.52 -20.21
N LYS A 215 19.88 -2.59 -20.45
CA LYS A 215 20.32 -2.96 -21.80
C LYS A 215 19.30 -3.86 -22.52
N SER A 216 18.16 -4.09 -21.92
CA SER A 216 17.08 -4.95 -22.41
C SER A 216 16.09 -4.18 -23.28
N VAL A 217 15.38 -4.92 -24.11
CA VAL A 217 14.25 -4.39 -24.89
C VAL A 217 12.94 -4.86 -24.30
N GLY A 218 11.86 -4.10 -24.50
CA GLY A 218 10.55 -4.45 -23.98
C GLY A 218 9.41 -3.67 -24.64
N ILE A 219 8.20 -4.00 -24.25
CA ILE A 219 6.98 -3.32 -24.70
C ILE A 219 6.56 -2.17 -23.76
N GLY A 220 7.25 -2.00 -22.62
CA GLY A 220 6.95 -0.95 -21.66
C GLY A 220 5.80 -1.28 -20.71
N VAL A 221 5.67 -2.53 -20.26
CA VAL A 221 4.75 -2.94 -19.18
C VAL A 221 5.50 -3.15 -17.87
N ARG A 222 4.79 -2.98 -16.76
CA ARG A 222 5.19 -3.49 -15.43
C ARG A 222 4.49 -4.82 -15.22
N PRO A 223 5.19 -5.95 -15.40
CA PRO A 223 4.58 -7.27 -15.32
C PRO A 223 4.53 -7.78 -13.89
N ASP A 224 3.46 -8.50 -13.54
CA ASP A 224 3.36 -9.36 -12.36
C ASP A 224 2.68 -10.68 -12.73
N ASN A 225 2.72 -11.66 -11.84
CA ASN A 225 2.11 -12.95 -12.08
C ASN A 225 0.61 -12.90 -11.78
N LYS A 226 -0.24 -13.20 -12.76
CA LYS A 226 -1.66 -13.47 -12.52
C LYS A 226 -1.84 -14.94 -12.17
N GLN A 227 -2.38 -15.17 -10.98
CA GLN A 227 -2.60 -16.52 -10.46
C GLN A 227 -4.03 -16.62 -9.95
N GLU A 228 -4.66 -17.74 -10.22
CA GLU A 228 -5.91 -18.14 -9.58
C GLU A 228 -5.58 -19.04 -8.38
N ILE A 229 -6.07 -18.64 -7.22
CA ILE A 229 -5.85 -19.32 -5.97
C ILE A 229 -7.16 -20.00 -5.57
N ILE A 230 -7.14 -21.31 -5.48
CA ILE A 230 -8.30 -22.14 -5.15
C ILE A 230 -8.07 -22.70 -3.75
N ILE A 231 -8.93 -22.28 -2.82
CA ILE A 231 -8.94 -22.68 -1.42
C ILE A 231 -10.19 -23.50 -1.11
N PRO A 232 -10.16 -24.41 -0.11
CA PRO A 232 -11.25 -25.36 0.13
C PRO A 232 -12.45 -24.78 0.92
N LYS A 233 -12.34 -23.54 1.43
CA LYS A 233 -13.41 -22.87 2.18
C LYS A 233 -13.52 -21.44 1.73
N GLU A 234 -14.72 -20.87 1.81
CA GLU A 234 -14.95 -19.46 1.47
C GLU A 234 -14.32 -18.52 2.51
N VAL A 235 -13.70 -17.45 2.01
CA VAL A 235 -13.21 -16.34 2.82
C VAL A 235 -13.81 -15.05 2.28
N THR A 236 -14.49 -14.32 3.15
CA THR A 236 -15.02 -12.99 2.82
C THR A 236 -14.17 -11.93 3.52
N ILE A 237 -13.66 -10.94 2.76
CA ILE A 237 -12.85 -9.85 3.28
C ILE A 237 -13.49 -8.51 2.88
N ALA A 238 -13.96 -7.75 3.88
CA ALA A 238 -14.59 -6.45 3.68
C ALA A 238 -13.53 -5.32 3.78
N SER A 239 -12.73 -5.14 2.72
CA SER A 239 -11.63 -4.16 2.69
C SER A 239 -11.96 -2.86 1.95
N GLN A 240 -13.24 -2.50 1.78
CA GLN A 240 -13.67 -1.35 1.01
C GLN A 240 -12.95 -0.06 1.42
N GLY A 241 -12.36 0.63 0.44
CA GLY A 241 -11.64 1.89 0.65
C GLY A 241 -10.22 1.76 1.21
N ILE A 242 -9.71 0.53 1.40
CA ILE A 242 -8.33 0.26 1.79
C ILE A 242 -7.59 -0.28 0.57
N GLY A 243 -6.49 0.36 0.19
CA GLY A 243 -5.65 -0.04 -0.93
C GLY A 243 -4.23 -0.43 -0.50
N GLY A 244 -3.50 -1.05 -1.44
CA GLY A 244 -2.11 -1.45 -1.26
C GLY A 244 -1.90 -2.80 -0.56
N PRO A 245 -0.74 -3.44 -0.75
CA PRO A 245 -0.49 -4.84 -0.36
C PRO A 245 -0.03 -4.99 1.10
N SER A 246 0.11 -3.89 1.86
CA SER A 246 0.84 -3.85 3.14
C SER A 246 0.11 -4.49 4.32
N ALA A 247 -1.13 -4.98 4.14
CA ALA A 247 -1.90 -5.68 5.16
C ALA A 247 -1.74 -7.21 5.08
N GLY A 248 -1.02 -7.74 4.08
CA GLY A 248 -0.92 -9.17 3.78
C GLY A 248 -0.52 -10.02 4.98
N LEU A 249 0.52 -9.64 5.73
CA LEU A 249 0.92 -10.35 6.95
C LEU A 249 -0.24 -10.46 7.95
N MET A 250 -0.90 -9.34 8.25
CA MET A 250 -1.91 -9.32 9.31
C MET A 250 -3.17 -10.05 8.89
N MET A 251 -3.57 -9.97 7.61
CA MET A 251 -4.67 -10.77 7.07
C MET A 251 -4.35 -12.28 7.11
N THR A 252 -3.10 -12.67 6.81
CA THR A 252 -2.68 -14.07 6.92
C THR A 252 -2.81 -14.58 8.35
N LEU A 253 -2.39 -13.80 9.34
CA LEU A 253 -2.48 -14.17 10.76
C LEU A 253 -3.94 -14.30 11.22
N GLU A 254 -4.80 -13.37 10.84
CA GLU A 254 -6.23 -13.41 11.17
C GLU A 254 -6.92 -14.64 10.55
N ILE A 255 -6.71 -14.89 9.25
CA ILE A 255 -7.30 -16.05 8.57
C ILE A 255 -6.79 -17.36 9.18
N TYR A 256 -5.47 -17.43 9.46
CA TYR A 256 -4.87 -18.60 10.09
C TYR A 256 -5.44 -18.85 11.48
N ASP A 257 -5.63 -17.81 12.29
CA ASP A 257 -6.19 -17.95 13.63
C ASP A 257 -7.66 -18.42 13.60
N GLN A 258 -8.47 -17.87 12.67
CA GLN A 258 -9.83 -18.36 12.47
C GLN A 258 -9.90 -19.83 12.03
N LEU A 259 -8.92 -20.30 11.25
CA LEU A 259 -8.79 -21.72 10.85
C LEU A 259 -8.30 -22.62 11.99
N ASN A 260 -7.52 -22.08 12.93
CA ASN A 260 -6.94 -22.80 14.05
C ASN A 260 -7.91 -22.85 15.25
N THR A 261 -8.78 -23.85 15.25
CA THR A 261 -9.80 -24.01 16.30
C THR A 261 -9.26 -24.44 17.68
N LYS A 262 -7.97 -24.79 17.79
CA LYS A 262 -7.38 -25.35 19.00
C LYS A 262 -6.81 -24.30 19.95
N THR A 263 -6.30 -23.20 19.43
CA THR A 263 -5.61 -22.18 20.23
C THR A 263 -6.01 -20.80 19.72
N ASP A 264 -6.15 -19.86 20.64
CA ASP A 264 -6.24 -18.42 20.34
C ASP A 264 -4.83 -17.89 20.15
N LEU A 265 -4.49 -17.47 18.94
CA LEU A 265 -3.17 -16.95 18.61
C LEU A 265 -2.95 -15.57 19.18
N THR A 266 -4.01 -14.78 19.38
CA THR A 266 -3.91 -13.44 19.98
C THR A 266 -3.54 -13.47 21.45
N LYS A 267 -3.88 -14.55 22.18
CA LYS A 267 -3.69 -14.67 23.63
C LYS A 267 -4.30 -13.51 24.43
N GLY A 268 -5.30 -12.84 23.89
CA GLY A 268 -5.94 -11.67 24.48
C GLY A 268 -5.19 -10.35 24.28
N TYR A 269 -4.13 -10.31 23.48
CA TYR A 269 -3.41 -9.07 23.14
C TYR A 269 -4.04 -8.36 21.94
N LYS A 270 -3.90 -7.03 21.95
CA LYS A 270 -4.14 -6.21 20.76
C LYS A 270 -2.85 -6.14 19.93
N ILE A 271 -2.87 -6.79 18.79
CA ILE A 271 -1.71 -7.01 17.94
C ILE A 271 -1.89 -6.24 16.64
N ALA A 272 -1.14 -5.19 16.44
CA ALA A 272 -1.06 -4.47 15.17
C ALA A 272 0.18 -4.90 14.40
N GLY A 273 0.20 -4.57 13.12
CA GLY A 273 1.37 -4.82 12.29
C GLY A 273 1.17 -4.41 10.85
N THR A 274 2.18 -4.67 10.06
CA THR A 274 2.17 -4.41 8.63
C THR A 274 3.22 -5.29 7.95
N GLY A 275 3.08 -5.48 6.66
CA GLY A 275 3.99 -6.26 5.83
C GLY A 275 3.26 -6.80 4.60
N THR A 276 3.91 -6.77 3.44
CA THR A 276 3.44 -7.57 2.33
C THR A 276 3.67 -9.05 2.64
N ILE A 277 2.94 -9.93 1.98
CA ILE A 277 3.14 -11.38 2.11
C ILE A 277 3.32 -12.00 0.73
N SER A 278 4.30 -12.89 0.60
CA SER A 278 4.52 -13.69 -0.60
C SER A 278 4.04 -15.13 -0.39
N LEU A 279 3.81 -15.86 -1.47
CA LEU A 279 3.32 -17.24 -1.42
C LEU A 279 4.21 -18.21 -0.63
N ASP A 280 5.50 -17.90 -0.47
CA ASP A 280 6.43 -18.65 0.37
C ASP A 280 6.46 -18.20 1.83
N GLY A 281 5.51 -17.34 2.25
CA GLY A 281 5.36 -16.87 3.63
C GLY A 281 6.31 -15.75 4.04
N LYS A 282 7.13 -15.21 3.12
CA LYS A 282 8.03 -14.10 3.43
C LYS A 282 7.28 -12.79 3.57
N VAL A 283 7.71 -12.01 4.56
CA VAL A 283 7.17 -10.68 4.86
C VAL A 283 8.07 -9.63 4.21
N GLY A 284 7.47 -8.82 3.35
CA GLY A 284 8.20 -7.80 2.60
C GLY A 284 7.98 -6.38 3.10
N ARG A 285 8.86 -5.49 2.65
CA ARG A 285 8.91 -4.07 2.98
C ARG A 285 7.63 -3.32 2.59
N ILE A 286 7.34 -2.25 3.36
CA ILE A 286 6.22 -1.33 3.10
C ILE A 286 6.65 0.13 3.25
N GLY A 287 5.83 1.06 2.79
CA GLY A 287 6.02 2.50 3.00
C GLY A 287 5.29 3.03 4.23
N GLY A 288 5.82 4.14 4.81
CA GLY A 288 5.17 4.87 5.91
C GLY A 288 5.07 4.09 7.22
N ILE A 289 6.07 3.27 7.55
CA ILE A 289 6.07 2.45 8.76
C ILE A 289 5.97 3.30 10.04
N ASN A 290 6.65 4.44 10.09
CA ASN A 290 6.59 5.41 11.17
C ASN A 290 5.14 5.89 11.43
N LEU A 291 4.39 6.21 10.36
CA LEU A 291 3.00 6.63 10.44
C LEU A 291 2.08 5.51 10.94
N LYS A 292 2.39 4.27 10.57
CA LYS A 292 1.66 3.07 10.97
C LYS A 292 1.88 2.72 12.44
N VAL A 293 3.11 2.87 12.96
CA VAL A 293 3.41 2.72 14.38
C VAL A 293 2.60 3.72 15.21
N ILE A 294 2.51 4.98 14.77
CA ILE A 294 1.68 5.99 15.44
C ILE A 294 0.19 5.63 15.42
N ALA A 295 -0.30 5.08 14.29
CA ALA A 295 -1.68 4.64 14.18
C ALA A 295 -1.98 3.46 15.13
N ALA A 296 -1.07 2.51 15.24
CA ALA A 296 -1.16 1.36 16.13
C ALA A 296 -1.16 1.78 17.61
N ASP A 297 -0.24 2.67 18.03
CA ASP A 297 -0.17 3.20 19.38
C ASP A 297 -1.47 3.91 19.77
N LYS A 298 -2.01 4.77 18.90
CA LYS A 298 -3.29 5.46 19.12
C LYS A 298 -4.48 4.51 19.29
N ALA A 299 -4.43 3.31 18.69
CA ALA A 299 -5.44 2.27 18.84
C ALA A 299 -5.24 1.39 20.09
N GLY A 300 -4.16 1.61 20.82
CA GLY A 300 -3.83 0.85 22.03
C GLY A 300 -3.26 -0.54 21.73
N ALA A 301 -2.57 -0.70 20.60
CA ALA A 301 -1.86 -1.93 20.31
C ALA A 301 -0.74 -2.17 21.35
N GLU A 302 -0.56 -3.44 21.71
CA GLU A 302 0.44 -3.86 22.71
C GLU A 302 1.67 -4.49 22.02
N ILE A 303 1.45 -5.04 20.82
CA ILE A 303 2.48 -5.65 19.98
C ILE A 303 2.34 -5.07 18.57
N PHE A 304 3.48 -4.78 17.93
CA PHE A 304 3.52 -4.32 16.54
C PHE A 304 4.53 -5.16 15.75
N PHE A 305 4.05 -5.85 14.73
CA PHE A 305 4.90 -6.58 13.80
C PHE A 305 5.42 -5.67 12.71
N ALA A 306 6.75 -5.59 12.59
CA ALA A 306 7.43 -4.78 11.57
C ALA A 306 8.30 -5.67 10.67
N PRO A 307 8.26 -5.50 9.34
CA PRO A 307 9.14 -6.22 8.44
C PRO A 307 10.61 -5.99 8.78
N GLN A 308 11.37 -7.08 8.90
CA GLN A 308 12.82 -7.04 8.97
C GLN A 308 13.40 -7.36 7.60
N ASP A 309 13.41 -6.38 6.74
CA ASP A 309 13.95 -6.45 5.41
C ASP A 309 15.48 -6.24 5.40
N THR A 310 16.12 -6.55 4.30
CA THR A 310 17.55 -6.75 4.13
C THR A 310 18.44 -5.50 4.26
N PRO A 311 19.78 -5.68 4.40
CA PRO A 311 20.72 -4.79 5.10
C PRO A 311 21.21 -3.55 4.35
N ASP A 312 20.79 -3.26 3.12
CA ASP A 312 21.36 -2.14 2.34
C ASP A 312 20.73 -0.77 2.60
N THR A 313 19.64 -0.73 3.36
CA THR A 313 18.95 0.50 3.81
C THR A 313 18.39 0.28 5.21
N SER A 314 18.03 1.36 5.94
CA SER A 314 17.32 1.20 7.22
C SER A 314 16.09 0.30 7.04
N SER A 315 16.00 -0.78 7.82
CA SER A 315 14.87 -1.71 7.75
C SER A 315 13.59 -1.07 8.27
N ASN A 316 12.42 -1.54 7.82
CA ASN A 316 11.16 -1.11 8.41
C ASN A 316 11.14 -1.32 9.93
N TYR A 317 11.77 -2.39 10.44
CA TYR A 317 11.89 -2.62 11.88
C TYR A 317 12.66 -1.51 12.59
N GLU A 318 13.81 -1.07 12.06
CA GLU A 318 14.62 0.00 12.66
C GLU A 318 13.88 1.33 12.69
N GLU A 319 13.20 1.68 11.60
CA GLU A 319 12.35 2.87 11.51
C GLU A 319 11.17 2.81 12.49
N ALA A 320 10.52 1.63 12.61
CA ALA A 320 9.44 1.41 13.56
C ALA A 320 9.92 1.55 15.02
N LEU A 321 11.07 0.96 15.35
CA LEU A 321 11.68 1.04 16.69
C LEU A 321 12.07 2.47 17.05
N ALA A 322 12.66 3.21 16.11
CA ALA A 322 13.00 4.62 16.29
C ALA A 322 11.75 5.47 16.55
N THR A 323 10.67 5.21 15.80
CA THR A 323 9.40 5.90 15.98
C THR A 323 8.76 5.56 17.33
N ALA A 324 8.73 4.29 17.72
CA ALA A 324 8.19 3.85 19.01
C ALA A 324 8.91 4.54 20.18
N LYS A 325 10.24 4.63 20.13
CA LYS A 325 11.05 5.38 21.13
C LYS A 325 10.70 6.87 21.12
N ARG A 326 10.57 7.48 19.94
CA ARG A 326 10.27 8.92 19.80
C ARG A 326 8.93 9.29 20.41
N ILE A 327 7.90 8.47 20.20
CA ILE A 327 6.55 8.72 20.77
C ILE A 327 6.37 8.23 22.19
N GLY A 328 7.37 7.53 22.76
CA GLY A 328 7.35 7.05 24.15
C GLY A 328 6.33 5.95 24.42
N THR A 329 5.97 5.14 23.40
CA THR A 329 5.01 4.05 23.56
C THR A 329 5.58 2.86 24.31
N SER A 330 4.72 2.15 25.07
CA SER A 330 5.03 0.85 25.69
C SER A 330 4.80 -0.33 24.74
N MET A 331 4.27 -0.10 23.54
CA MET A 331 4.03 -1.11 22.52
C MET A 331 5.32 -1.81 22.10
N LYS A 332 5.33 -3.14 22.10
CA LYS A 332 6.50 -3.94 21.73
C LYS A 332 6.60 -4.03 20.21
N VAL A 333 7.66 -3.52 19.62
CA VAL A 333 7.95 -3.65 18.18
C VAL A 333 8.77 -4.93 17.97
N ILE A 334 8.25 -5.85 17.16
CA ILE A 334 8.84 -7.17 16.91
C ILE A 334 9.25 -7.28 15.44
N PRO A 335 10.51 -7.60 15.16
CA PRO A 335 10.99 -7.83 13.79
C PRO A 335 10.46 -9.15 13.25
N ILE A 336 9.95 -9.15 12.01
CA ILE A 336 9.38 -10.34 11.36
C ILE A 336 9.90 -10.43 9.92
N LYS A 337 10.45 -11.60 9.57
CA LYS A 337 10.86 -11.95 8.19
C LYS A 337 9.87 -12.86 7.49
N THR A 338 9.21 -13.73 8.27
CA THR A 338 8.22 -14.67 7.76
C THR A 338 7.01 -14.73 8.68
N VAL A 339 5.89 -15.19 8.13
CA VAL A 339 4.66 -15.36 8.93
C VAL A 339 4.84 -16.41 10.03
N GLU A 340 5.65 -17.45 9.80
CA GLU A 340 5.97 -18.49 10.79
C GLU A 340 6.72 -17.92 11.99
N GLU A 341 7.58 -16.91 11.79
CA GLU A 341 8.22 -16.20 12.91
C GLU A 341 7.19 -15.47 13.77
N ALA A 342 6.20 -14.82 13.15
CA ALA A 342 5.11 -14.15 13.88
C ALA A 342 4.28 -15.16 14.70
N ILE A 343 3.90 -16.30 14.09
CA ILE A 343 3.17 -17.36 14.77
C ILE A 343 3.99 -17.96 15.93
N THR A 344 5.28 -18.18 15.70
CA THR A 344 6.19 -18.71 16.74
C THR A 344 6.31 -17.76 17.92
N TYR A 345 6.47 -16.46 17.63
CA TYR A 345 6.50 -15.42 18.67
C TYR A 345 5.22 -15.41 19.50
N LEU A 346 4.04 -15.45 18.86
CA LEU A 346 2.74 -15.42 19.52
C LEU A 346 2.50 -16.69 20.35
N ASN A 347 2.86 -17.85 19.82
CA ASN A 347 2.75 -19.12 20.56
C ASN A 347 3.60 -19.10 21.84
N GLY A 348 4.73 -18.40 21.84
CA GLY A 348 5.59 -18.23 23.02
C GLY A 348 5.06 -17.23 24.07
N GLN A 349 4.02 -16.44 23.75
CA GLN A 349 3.42 -15.51 24.71
C GLN A 349 2.53 -16.25 25.72
N LYS A 350 2.51 -15.75 26.97
CA LYS A 350 1.53 -16.21 27.97
C LYS A 350 0.19 -15.54 27.68
N PRO A 351 -0.94 -16.23 27.91
CA PRO A 351 -2.24 -15.57 27.85
C PRO A 351 -2.27 -14.35 28.75
N LYS A 352 -2.89 -13.28 28.29
CA LYS A 352 -3.09 -12.07 29.08
C LYS A 352 -4.06 -12.38 30.21
N SER A 353 -3.67 -12.05 31.46
CA SER A 353 -4.59 -12.16 32.58
C SER A 353 -5.76 -11.19 32.37
N THR A 354 -6.96 -11.72 32.34
CA THR A 354 -8.20 -10.95 32.37
C THR A 354 -8.34 -10.14 33.63
#